data_455d8f02c22fd91e97a07955f9dc1907
#
_entry.id   455d8f02c22fd91e97a07955f9dc1907
#
_cell.length_a   1.000
_cell.length_b   1.000
_cell.length_c   1.000
_cell.angle_alpha   90.00
_cell.angle_beta   90.00
_cell.angle_gamma   90.00
#
_symmetry.space_group_name_H-M   'P 1'
#
loop_
_entity.id
_entity.type
_entity.pdbx_description
1 polymer ?
#
loop_
_entity_poly.entity_id
_entity_poly.type
_entity_poly.pdbx_seq_one_letter_code
_entity_poly.pdbx_strand_id
1 'polypeptide(L)'
;VLGNSIGALLFIVSFSLMWHYSKKPSAVQVWLDSLPDDGRDVFLNLPMSCRGIFFKVPNFDGNSQNFIEKMTALSPDTNNVSETNPDIVVTLMESTLNPHQFAFSQQSIPALSMFEPQNDTVFASPLRVHTFAGATWKSEFAFLAGVPSTDFGALASGVFYSVVPHLQSGLVKNLKAQGYFCVALSPFTKGNYNAKSAYDHFGFDLMLQPQDLGYPAPISKNLWDISSEEMMKYTRMILEKQHPALENVDQPMFIYVLTMREHGPYELGMENTFNLQMPNLGAKSISALNDYTQRIVALNDAIEGMNNYLHERKKPFVLGYFGDHQVAFDNVIPPKKGDYAQPDYVTQFVVRSNCASQFKQEQRFLDLAFAGGVLMNVAGLSAEDEFMKANMAMCKLSNGKLEDSSNPAFVNDYRHYLYQTLKIAK
;
A
#
# COMPACT_ATOMS: atom_id res chain seq x y z
N VAL A 1 -46.98 -2.31 24.97
CA VAL A 1 -46.67 -1.25 23.98
C VAL A 1 -46.00 -0.07 24.66
N LEU A 2 -46.52 0.45 25.79
CA LEU A 2 -46.00 1.64 26.48
C LEU A 2 -44.53 1.42 27.01
N GLY A 3 -44.25 0.23 27.56
CA GLY A 3 -42.91 -0.12 28.09
C GLY A 3 -41.83 -0.12 27.02
N ASN A 4 -42.11 -0.60 25.80
CA ASN A 4 -41.15 -0.62 24.70
C ASN A 4 -40.89 0.80 24.19
N SER A 5 -41.86 1.70 24.22
CA SER A 5 -41.70 3.10 23.78
C SER A 5 -40.86 3.90 24.77
N ILE A 6 -41.03 3.66 26.08
CA ILE A 6 -40.22 4.31 27.12
C ILE A 6 -38.76 3.78 27.05
N GLY A 7 -38.57 2.48 26.84
CA GLY A 7 -37.24 1.88 26.65
C GLY A 7 -36.49 2.44 25.44
N ALA A 8 -37.19 2.58 24.31
CA ALA A 8 -36.63 3.19 23.11
C ALA A 8 -36.27 4.66 23.30
N LEU A 9 -37.12 5.44 24.01
CA LEU A 9 -36.83 6.84 24.30
C LEU A 9 -35.62 6.98 25.23
N LEU A 10 -35.56 6.18 26.29
CA LEU A 10 -34.39 6.17 27.20
C LEU A 10 -33.09 5.77 26.49
N PHE A 11 -33.16 4.81 25.58
CA PHE A 11 -32.02 4.43 24.74
C PHE A 11 -31.56 5.59 23.85
N ILE A 12 -32.49 6.24 23.15
CA ILE A 12 -32.19 7.39 22.28
C ILE A 12 -31.59 8.56 23.07
N VAL A 13 -32.15 8.87 24.24
CA VAL A 13 -31.65 9.95 25.11
C VAL A 13 -30.24 9.59 25.63
N SER A 14 -30.05 8.38 26.15
CA SER A 14 -28.74 7.93 26.64
C SER A 14 -27.69 7.91 25.52
N PHE A 15 -28.06 7.43 24.35
CA PHE A 15 -27.19 7.44 23.16
C PHE A 15 -26.83 8.88 22.74
N SER A 16 -27.80 9.79 22.73
CA SER A 16 -27.57 11.21 22.39
C SER A 16 -26.66 11.91 23.39
N LEU A 17 -26.84 11.62 24.69
CA LEU A 17 -25.96 12.15 25.75
C LEU A 17 -24.55 11.60 25.61
N MET A 18 -24.39 10.28 25.44
CA MET A 18 -23.07 9.68 25.19
C MET A 18 -22.41 10.22 23.93
N TRP A 19 -23.18 10.42 22.86
CA TRP A 19 -22.72 11.06 21.62
C TRP A 19 -22.19 12.48 21.88
N HIS A 20 -22.94 13.28 22.65
CA HIS A 20 -22.58 14.66 22.93
C HIS A 20 -21.35 14.80 23.85
N TYR A 21 -21.26 13.95 24.87
CA TYR A 21 -20.20 14.02 25.88
C TYR A 21 -18.98 13.13 25.59
N SER A 22 -19.03 12.22 24.60
CA SER A 22 -17.85 11.42 24.23
C SER A 22 -16.72 12.30 23.70
N LYS A 23 -15.51 12.12 24.27
CA LYS A 23 -14.31 12.88 23.88
C LYS A 23 -13.95 12.74 22.40
N LYS A 24 -13.30 13.76 21.86
CA LYS A 24 -12.92 13.85 20.44
C LYS A 24 -11.96 12.73 19.98
N PRO A 25 -11.96 12.41 18.66
CA PRO A 25 -11.47 11.16 18.09
C PRO A 25 -10.00 10.76 18.25
N SER A 26 -9.10 11.63 18.71
CA SER A 26 -7.68 11.26 18.89
C SER A 26 -7.45 10.08 19.87
N ALA A 27 -8.42 9.81 20.72
CA ALA A 27 -8.41 8.64 21.61
C ALA A 27 -9.01 7.39 20.95
N VAL A 28 -9.80 7.54 19.89
CA VAL A 28 -10.53 6.43 19.23
C VAL A 28 -9.60 5.64 18.34
N GLN A 29 -8.60 6.26 17.74
CA GLN A 29 -7.63 5.58 16.88
C GLN A 29 -6.72 4.67 17.67
N VAL A 30 -6.17 5.17 18.78
CA VAL A 30 -5.40 4.34 19.71
C VAL A 30 -6.24 3.17 20.25
N TRP A 31 -7.54 3.36 20.35
CA TRP A 31 -8.47 2.36 20.82
C TRP A 31 -8.81 1.29 19.77
N LEU A 32 -9.02 1.65 18.49
CA LEU A 32 -9.25 0.69 17.41
C LEU A 32 -8.02 -0.20 17.15
N ASP A 33 -6.84 0.36 17.32
CA ASP A 33 -5.57 -0.35 17.15
C ASP A 33 -5.14 -1.15 18.40
N SER A 34 -5.79 -0.93 19.54
CA SER A 34 -5.41 -1.52 20.84
C SER A 34 -6.50 -2.35 21.53
N LEU A 35 -7.52 -2.83 20.79
CA LEU A 35 -8.56 -3.67 21.39
C LEU A 35 -7.99 -5.01 21.87
N PRO A 36 -7.65 -5.15 23.17
CA PRO A 36 -7.58 -6.47 23.76
C PRO A 36 -9.02 -6.95 23.98
N ASP A 37 -9.20 -8.25 23.95
CA ASP A 37 -10.45 -9.00 24.22
C ASP A 37 -10.99 -8.87 25.66
N ASP A 38 -10.73 -7.78 26.35
CA ASP A 38 -10.98 -7.62 27.79
C ASP A 38 -12.34 -7.02 28.16
N GLY A 39 -13.33 -7.20 27.30
CA GLY A 39 -14.74 -6.96 27.68
C GLY A 39 -15.10 -5.52 27.96
N ARG A 40 -14.46 -4.55 27.32
CA ARG A 40 -14.84 -3.14 27.44
C ARG A 40 -16.28 -2.91 26.98
N ASP A 41 -16.99 -2.17 27.78
CA ASP A 41 -18.41 -1.92 27.75
C ASP A 41 -18.91 -1.54 26.32
N VAL A 42 -19.67 -2.44 25.70
CA VAL A 42 -20.30 -2.29 24.38
C VAL A 42 -21.11 -1.00 24.32
N PHE A 43 -21.72 -0.56 25.43
CA PHE A 43 -22.51 0.66 25.49
C PHE A 43 -21.71 1.95 25.34
N LEU A 44 -20.46 1.97 25.77
CA LEU A 44 -19.57 3.12 25.54
C LEU A 44 -18.95 3.09 24.14
N ASN A 45 -18.68 1.91 23.63
CA ASN A 45 -18.00 1.72 22.35
C ASN A 45 -18.92 1.93 21.15
N LEU A 46 -20.22 1.59 21.24
CA LEU A 46 -21.18 1.75 20.14
C LEU A 46 -21.35 3.20 19.70
N PRO A 47 -21.57 4.20 20.60
CA PRO A 47 -21.67 5.60 20.17
C PRO A 47 -20.36 6.16 19.58
N MET A 48 -19.21 5.69 20.07
CA MET A 48 -17.90 6.09 19.55
C MET A 48 -17.66 5.50 18.15
N SER A 49 -18.04 4.24 17.93
CA SER A 49 -18.00 3.61 16.60
C SER A 49 -18.92 4.31 15.60
N CYS A 50 -20.13 4.70 16.03
CA CYS A 50 -21.06 5.42 15.14
C CYS A 50 -20.57 6.80 14.70
N ARG A 51 -19.66 7.45 15.43
CA ARG A 51 -19.04 8.71 15.01
C ARG A 51 -18.13 8.55 13.80
N GLY A 52 -17.52 7.37 13.64
CA GLY A 52 -16.68 7.04 12.49
C GLY A 52 -17.43 6.60 11.24
N ILE A 53 -18.78 6.44 11.30
CA ILE A 53 -19.56 5.96 10.15
C ILE A 53 -19.71 7.05 9.08
N PHE A 54 -19.75 8.33 9.48
CA PHE A 54 -19.96 9.43 8.54
C PHE A 54 -18.62 10.00 8.10
N PHE A 55 -18.41 10.03 6.79
CA PHE A 55 -17.26 10.69 6.21
C PHE A 55 -17.20 12.16 6.65
N LYS A 56 -16.02 12.58 7.08
CA LYS A 56 -15.68 13.97 7.34
C LYS A 56 -14.32 14.25 6.75
N VAL A 57 -14.20 15.35 6.04
CA VAL A 57 -12.93 15.84 5.55
C VAL A 57 -12.00 16.05 6.75
N PRO A 58 -10.79 15.48 6.74
CA PRO A 58 -9.79 15.75 7.78
C PRO A 58 -9.53 17.25 7.91
N ASN A 59 -9.37 17.73 9.14
CA ASN A 59 -9.06 19.12 9.39
C ASN A 59 -7.75 19.22 10.18
N PHE A 60 -6.74 19.81 9.53
CA PHE A 60 -5.43 20.02 10.10
C PHE A 60 -5.20 21.51 10.38
N ASP A 61 -4.61 21.80 11.51
CA ASP A 61 -4.19 23.15 11.87
C ASP A 61 -2.84 23.44 11.20
N GLY A 62 -2.84 24.27 10.15
CA GLY A 62 -1.69 24.55 9.32
C GLY A 62 -1.87 25.77 8.43
N ASN A 63 -0.82 26.16 7.72
CA ASN A 63 -0.78 27.31 6.83
C ASN A 63 -0.47 26.87 5.39
N SER A 64 -1.50 26.75 4.55
CA SER A 64 -1.33 26.43 3.13
C SER A 64 -0.36 27.34 2.40
N GLN A 65 -0.33 28.64 2.72
CA GLN A 65 0.51 29.60 2.04
C GLN A 65 2.00 29.29 2.24
N ASN A 66 2.41 28.90 3.45
CA ASN A 66 3.79 28.48 3.73
C ASN A 66 4.21 27.26 2.87
N PHE A 67 3.30 26.30 2.69
CA PHE A 67 3.57 25.15 1.81
C PHE A 67 3.66 25.57 0.34
N ILE A 68 2.72 26.40 -0.16
CA ILE A 68 2.68 26.88 -1.55
C ILE A 68 3.97 27.63 -1.88
N GLU A 69 4.44 28.52 -1.02
CA GLU A 69 5.68 29.28 -1.23
C GLU A 69 6.90 28.36 -1.40
N LYS A 70 7.03 27.35 -0.55
CA LYS A 70 8.14 26.40 -0.65
C LYS A 70 8.00 25.48 -1.88
N MET A 71 6.79 25.04 -2.21
CA MET A 71 6.53 24.24 -3.41
C MET A 71 6.89 25.04 -4.67
N THR A 72 6.49 26.32 -4.76
CA THR A 72 6.77 27.19 -5.90
C THR A 72 8.25 27.52 -6.02
N ALA A 73 8.99 27.54 -4.94
CA ALA A 73 10.43 27.77 -4.93
C ALA A 73 11.26 26.56 -5.40
N LEU A 74 10.66 25.38 -5.53
CA LEU A 74 11.33 24.22 -6.10
C LEU A 74 11.61 24.45 -7.59
N SER A 75 12.82 24.14 -8.01
CA SER A 75 13.13 24.11 -9.44
C SER A 75 12.23 23.07 -10.14
N PRO A 76 11.68 23.37 -11.30
CA PRO A 76 10.97 22.39 -12.09
C PRO A 76 11.85 21.16 -12.33
N ASP A 77 11.28 19.97 -12.21
CA ASP A 77 11.97 18.79 -12.71
C ASP A 77 12.15 18.93 -14.22
N THR A 78 13.39 18.92 -14.68
CA THR A 78 13.70 18.75 -16.11
C THR A 78 13.47 17.29 -16.49
N ASN A 79 12.24 16.82 -16.35
CA ASN A 79 11.92 15.49 -16.84
C ASN A 79 12.04 15.51 -18.35
N ASN A 80 12.99 14.77 -18.90
CA ASN A 80 12.95 14.40 -20.29
C ASN A 80 11.72 13.50 -20.45
N VAL A 81 10.64 14.07 -20.97
CA VAL A 81 9.44 13.32 -21.34
C VAL A 81 9.90 12.21 -22.30
N SER A 82 9.69 10.97 -21.92
CA SER A 82 9.93 9.83 -22.79
C SER A 82 9.07 10.01 -24.05
N GLU A 83 9.62 9.77 -25.23
CA GLU A 83 8.84 9.84 -26.49
C GLU A 83 7.68 8.82 -26.49
N THR A 84 7.77 7.78 -25.66
CA THR A 84 6.73 6.76 -25.52
C THR A 84 6.52 6.43 -24.03
N ASN A 85 5.27 6.48 -23.59
CA ASN A 85 4.92 6.08 -22.24
C ASN A 85 5.21 4.58 -22.00
N PRO A 86 5.97 4.20 -20.94
CA PRO A 86 6.26 2.80 -20.63
C PRO A 86 5.04 2.07 -20.10
N ASP A 87 4.97 0.74 -20.29
CA ASP A 87 4.08 -0.08 -19.46
C ASP A 87 4.58 -0.07 -18.00
N ILE A 88 3.67 0.10 -17.07
CA ILE A 88 3.99 0.17 -15.63
C ILE A 88 3.36 -1.03 -14.93
N VAL A 89 4.19 -1.86 -14.29
CA VAL A 89 3.74 -2.95 -13.44
C VAL A 89 4.14 -2.66 -12.00
N VAL A 90 3.19 -2.70 -11.08
CA VAL A 90 3.48 -2.55 -9.66
C VAL A 90 2.97 -3.76 -8.89
N THR A 91 3.85 -4.37 -8.11
CA THR A 91 3.52 -5.49 -7.25
C THR A 91 3.52 -5.06 -5.78
N LEU A 92 2.36 -5.10 -5.15
CA LEU A 92 2.26 -5.15 -3.70
C LEU A 92 2.57 -6.58 -3.25
N MET A 93 3.64 -6.71 -2.48
CA MET A 93 4.12 -8.00 -1.97
C MET A 93 3.63 -8.16 -0.53
N GLU A 94 2.72 -9.11 -0.35
CA GLU A 94 2.08 -9.41 0.94
C GLU A 94 3.12 -9.78 2.01
N SER A 95 3.01 -9.20 3.21
CA SER A 95 3.81 -9.53 4.40
C SER A 95 5.34 -9.56 4.15
N THR A 96 5.85 -8.77 3.20
CA THR A 96 7.22 -8.97 2.69
C THR A 96 8.28 -8.16 3.43
N LEU A 97 9.20 -8.88 4.04
CA LEU A 97 10.42 -8.39 4.67
C LEU A 97 11.60 -9.25 4.24
N ASN A 98 12.79 -8.64 4.03
CA ASN A 98 14.00 -9.39 3.69
C ASN A 98 14.41 -10.34 4.84
N PRO A 99 14.39 -11.67 4.64
CA PRO A 99 14.73 -12.63 5.69
C PRO A 99 16.16 -12.49 6.22
N HIS A 100 17.07 -11.92 5.45
CA HIS A 100 18.44 -11.62 5.92
C HIS A 100 18.49 -10.60 7.07
N GLN A 101 17.36 -9.98 7.40
CA GLN A 101 17.24 -9.10 8.57
C GLN A 101 17.03 -9.89 9.88
N PHE A 102 16.66 -11.16 9.83
CA PHE A 102 16.55 -12.00 11.02
C PHE A 102 17.93 -12.51 11.48
N ALA A 103 18.11 -12.62 12.79
CA ALA A 103 19.38 -13.06 13.41
C ALA A 103 19.51 -14.59 13.41
N PHE A 104 19.74 -15.21 12.25
CA PHE A 104 19.97 -16.65 12.16
C PHE A 104 21.33 -17.07 12.75
N SER A 105 21.37 -18.21 13.42
CA SER A 105 22.61 -18.80 13.92
C SER A 105 23.44 -19.51 12.82
N GLN A 106 22.77 -20.01 11.77
CA GLN A 106 23.35 -20.55 10.57
C GLN A 106 22.56 -20.03 9.38
N GLN A 107 23.22 -19.35 8.46
CA GLN A 107 22.57 -18.79 7.27
C GLN A 107 22.93 -19.62 6.05
N SER A 108 21.90 -20.13 5.37
CA SER A 108 22.01 -20.79 4.07
C SER A 108 20.94 -20.31 3.08
N ILE A 109 20.36 -19.11 3.30
CA ILE A 109 19.45 -18.51 2.33
C ILE A 109 20.26 -17.88 1.19
N PRO A 110 19.79 -18.04 -0.08
CA PRO A 110 20.43 -17.40 -1.23
C PRO A 110 20.35 -15.87 -1.13
N ALA A 111 21.19 -15.20 -1.90
CA ALA A 111 21.03 -13.76 -2.12
C ALA A 111 19.67 -13.50 -2.79
N LEU A 112 18.93 -12.50 -2.30
CA LEU A 112 17.62 -12.13 -2.79
C LEU A 112 17.74 -10.83 -3.59
N SER A 113 17.87 -10.97 -4.90
CA SER A 113 18.15 -9.86 -5.84
C SER A 113 17.05 -8.78 -5.81
N MET A 114 15.81 -9.14 -5.45
CA MET A 114 14.73 -8.16 -5.31
C MET A 114 14.97 -7.13 -4.19
N PHE A 115 15.83 -7.44 -3.21
CA PHE A 115 16.19 -6.52 -2.12
C PHE A 115 17.52 -5.79 -2.33
N GLU A 116 18.27 -6.16 -3.36
CA GLU A 116 19.59 -5.61 -3.64
C GLU A 116 19.56 -4.80 -4.95
N PRO A 117 20.28 -3.67 -5.04
CA PRO A 117 20.35 -2.91 -6.28
C PRO A 117 20.91 -3.77 -7.43
N GLN A 118 20.18 -3.79 -8.55
CA GLN A 118 20.56 -4.44 -9.80
C GLN A 118 20.94 -3.40 -10.86
N ASN A 119 21.46 -3.82 -12.00
CA ASN A 119 21.92 -2.91 -13.07
C ASN A 119 20.80 -2.01 -13.63
N ASP A 120 19.55 -2.47 -13.60
CA ASP A 120 18.35 -1.78 -14.05
C ASP A 120 17.53 -1.15 -12.91
N THR A 121 18.07 -1.21 -11.68
CA THR A 121 17.45 -0.52 -10.54
C THR A 121 17.64 0.98 -10.68
N VAL A 122 16.56 1.71 -10.81
CA VAL A 122 16.54 3.17 -10.94
C VAL A 122 16.17 3.87 -9.64
N PHE A 123 15.51 3.15 -8.73
CA PHE A 123 15.18 3.64 -7.39
C PHE A 123 15.11 2.47 -6.40
N ALA A 124 15.66 2.65 -5.21
CA ALA A 124 15.50 1.73 -4.08
C ALA A 124 15.57 2.52 -2.77
N SER A 125 14.65 2.23 -1.86
CA SER A 125 14.58 2.91 -0.56
C SER A 125 13.92 2.04 0.50
N PRO A 126 14.33 2.14 1.78
CA PRO A 126 13.48 1.75 2.88
C PRO A 126 12.14 2.48 2.80
N LEU A 127 11.05 1.77 3.02
CA LEU A 127 9.68 2.26 2.84
C LEU A 127 8.93 2.29 4.16
N ARG A 128 8.45 3.47 4.55
CA ARG A 128 7.52 3.63 5.66
C ARG A 128 6.12 3.20 5.23
N VAL A 129 5.60 2.15 5.81
CA VAL A 129 4.23 1.67 5.67
C VAL A 129 3.39 2.06 6.89
N HIS A 130 2.05 2.05 6.77
CA HIS A 130 1.15 2.59 7.80
C HIS A 130 0.39 1.50 8.54
N THR A 131 0.82 0.25 8.40
CA THR A 131 0.26 -0.90 9.10
C THR A 131 1.34 -1.92 9.43
N PHE A 132 1.06 -2.80 10.39
CA PHE A 132 1.93 -3.88 10.82
C PHE A 132 1.11 -5.17 10.91
N ALA A 133 1.67 -6.28 10.43
CA ALA A 133 1.10 -7.61 10.56
C ALA A 133 -0.32 -7.80 9.97
N GLY A 134 -0.71 -6.97 9.02
CA GLY A 134 -2.02 -7.08 8.37
C GLY A 134 -2.61 -5.74 7.94
N ALA A 135 -3.87 -5.78 7.51
CA ALA A 135 -4.61 -4.63 6.97
C ALA A 135 -3.97 -4.08 5.68
N THR A 136 -3.63 -4.96 4.76
CA THR A 136 -3.05 -4.70 3.43
C THR A 136 -3.73 -3.54 2.70
N TRP A 137 -5.07 -3.40 2.81
CA TRP A 137 -5.82 -2.28 2.23
C TRP A 137 -5.40 -0.89 2.71
N LYS A 138 -4.73 -0.75 3.88
CA LYS A 138 -4.17 0.54 4.33
C LYS A 138 -2.94 0.91 3.51
N SER A 139 -2.11 -0.06 3.18
CA SER A 139 -0.95 0.15 2.30
C SER A 139 -1.35 0.36 0.85
N GLU A 140 -2.35 -0.40 0.35
CA GLU A 140 -2.95 -0.12 -0.95
C GLU A 140 -3.49 1.31 -1.01
N PHE A 141 -4.23 1.72 0.02
CA PHE A 141 -4.77 3.07 0.12
C PHE A 141 -3.68 4.13 0.08
N ALA A 142 -2.63 3.99 0.89
CA ALA A 142 -1.55 4.97 0.94
C ALA A 142 -0.84 5.11 -0.41
N PHE A 143 -0.59 3.99 -1.11
CA PHE A 143 0.02 3.99 -2.44
C PHE A 143 -0.88 4.60 -3.52
N LEU A 144 -2.15 4.19 -3.58
CA LEU A 144 -3.08 4.60 -4.63
C LEU A 144 -3.66 6.00 -4.42
N ALA A 145 -3.94 6.36 -3.16
CA ALA A 145 -4.48 7.68 -2.80
C ALA A 145 -3.40 8.76 -2.66
N GLY A 146 -2.14 8.39 -2.37
CA GLY A 146 -1.05 9.33 -2.11
C GLY A 146 -1.14 10.04 -0.76
N VAL A 147 -1.94 9.53 0.18
CA VAL A 147 -2.07 10.01 1.56
C VAL A 147 -2.22 8.84 2.53
N PRO A 148 -1.75 8.96 3.79
CA PRO A 148 -1.88 7.88 4.76
C PRO A 148 -3.32 7.71 5.24
N SER A 149 -3.71 6.48 5.54
CA SER A 149 -5.03 6.19 6.13
C SER A 149 -5.22 6.87 7.49
N THR A 150 -4.14 7.10 8.21
CA THR A 150 -4.11 7.77 9.53
C THR A 150 -4.67 9.19 9.51
N ASP A 151 -4.61 9.89 8.38
CA ASP A 151 -5.20 11.22 8.21
C ASP A 151 -6.72 11.23 8.45
N PHE A 152 -7.38 10.09 8.28
CA PHE A 152 -8.84 9.95 8.38
C PHE A 152 -9.32 9.47 9.76
N GLY A 153 -8.44 9.40 10.76
CA GLY A 153 -8.78 9.12 12.15
C GLY A 153 -9.58 7.81 12.31
N ALA A 154 -10.79 7.90 12.85
CA ALA A 154 -11.64 6.72 13.08
C ALA A 154 -12.02 5.95 11.81
N LEU A 155 -11.93 6.55 10.63
CA LEU A 155 -12.20 5.89 9.34
C LEU A 155 -10.98 5.15 8.78
N ALA A 156 -9.80 5.26 9.42
CA ALA A 156 -8.54 4.68 8.93
C ALA A 156 -8.64 3.16 8.69
N SER A 157 -9.39 2.42 9.52
CA SER A 157 -9.56 0.98 9.36
C SER A 157 -10.53 0.59 8.24
N GLY A 158 -11.42 1.50 7.83
CA GLY A 158 -12.45 1.26 6.81
C GLY A 158 -12.28 2.15 5.57
N VAL A 159 -11.06 2.57 5.23
CA VAL A 159 -10.80 3.55 4.15
C VAL A 159 -11.41 3.17 2.81
N PHE A 160 -11.42 1.88 2.45
CA PHE A 160 -12.01 1.40 1.20
C PHE A 160 -13.52 1.55 1.14
N TYR A 161 -14.19 1.54 2.30
CA TYR A 161 -15.64 1.73 2.39
C TYR A 161 -16.01 3.22 2.53
N SER A 162 -15.27 3.93 3.38
CA SER A 162 -15.73 5.21 3.92
C SER A 162 -14.97 6.42 3.38
N VAL A 163 -13.79 6.23 2.79
CA VAL A 163 -12.92 7.33 2.34
C VAL A 163 -12.75 7.34 0.83
N VAL A 164 -12.41 6.19 0.24
CA VAL A 164 -12.12 6.09 -1.19
C VAL A 164 -13.23 6.65 -2.07
N PRO A 165 -14.54 6.46 -1.79
CA PRO A 165 -15.61 7.06 -2.59
C PRO A 165 -15.61 8.59 -2.63
N HIS A 166 -14.94 9.23 -1.69
CA HIS A 166 -14.87 10.68 -1.54
C HIS A 166 -13.60 11.30 -2.16
N LEU A 167 -12.62 10.48 -2.58
CA LEU A 167 -11.36 10.99 -3.14
C LEU A 167 -11.54 11.57 -4.54
N GLN A 168 -10.99 12.76 -4.76
CA GLN A 168 -11.07 13.47 -6.04
C GLN A 168 -9.85 13.21 -6.91
N SER A 169 -8.70 12.84 -6.33
CA SER A 169 -7.44 12.57 -7.00
C SER A 169 -6.75 11.32 -6.45
N GLY A 170 -5.63 10.94 -7.04
CA GLY A 170 -4.77 9.82 -6.68
C GLY A 170 -3.97 9.33 -7.89
N LEU A 171 -3.10 8.36 -7.66
CA LEU A 171 -2.18 7.84 -8.68
C LEU A 171 -2.91 7.40 -9.96
N VAL A 172 -3.92 6.56 -9.84
CA VAL A 172 -4.61 5.95 -10.99
C VAL A 172 -5.29 7.00 -11.85
N LYS A 173 -5.95 8.01 -11.22
CA LYS A 173 -6.58 9.11 -11.96
C LYS A 173 -5.56 9.94 -12.73
N ASN A 174 -4.38 10.18 -12.16
CA ASN A 174 -3.29 10.88 -12.84
C ASN A 174 -2.73 10.08 -14.02
N LEU A 175 -2.55 8.76 -13.87
CA LEU A 175 -2.11 7.89 -14.96
C LEU A 175 -3.16 7.84 -16.10
N LYS A 176 -4.44 7.75 -15.76
CA LYS A 176 -5.51 7.81 -16.76
C LYS A 176 -5.55 9.13 -17.53
N ALA A 177 -5.33 10.26 -16.87
CA ALA A 177 -5.24 11.55 -17.51
C ALA A 177 -4.11 11.62 -18.55
N GLN A 178 -3.08 10.75 -18.39
CA GLN A 178 -1.97 10.58 -19.33
C GLN A 178 -2.17 9.42 -20.33
N GLY A 179 -3.38 8.92 -20.42
CA GLY A 179 -3.78 7.94 -21.43
C GLY A 179 -3.49 6.49 -21.09
N TYR A 180 -3.19 6.16 -19.83
CA TYR A 180 -3.02 4.76 -19.41
C TYR A 180 -4.34 4.02 -19.32
N PHE A 181 -4.32 2.73 -19.68
CA PHE A 181 -5.34 1.77 -19.31
C PHE A 181 -4.92 1.06 -18.01
N CYS A 182 -5.76 1.15 -16.98
CA CYS A 182 -5.39 0.76 -15.62
C CYS A 182 -6.10 -0.54 -15.19
N VAL A 183 -5.32 -1.57 -14.87
CA VAL A 183 -5.81 -2.90 -14.46
C VAL A 183 -5.33 -3.24 -13.06
N ALA A 184 -6.24 -3.69 -12.20
CA ALA A 184 -5.89 -4.31 -10.93
C ALA A 184 -6.03 -5.84 -11.06
N LEU A 185 -5.01 -6.59 -10.66
CA LEU A 185 -5.02 -8.06 -10.58
C LEU A 185 -4.93 -8.47 -9.11
N SER A 186 -6.00 -9.05 -8.59
CA SER A 186 -6.10 -9.46 -7.19
C SER A 186 -6.45 -10.94 -7.06
N PRO A 187 -5.85 -11.68 -6.13
CA PRO A 187 -6.22 -13.06 -5.83
C PRO A 187 -7.55 -13.18 -5.09
N PHE A 188 -8.13 -12.05 -4.69
CA PHE A 188 -9.36 -12.00 -3.92
C PHE A 188 -10.59 -11.78 -4.80
N THR A 189 -11.73 -12.26 -4.30
CA THR A 189 -13.03 -11.96 -4.91
C THR A 189 -13.30 -10.45 -4.89
N LYS A 190 -14.03 -10.00 -5.91
CA LYS A 190 -14.37 -8.57 -6.10
C LYS A 190 -15.07 -7.92 -4.90
N GLY A 191 -15.73 -8.73 -4.05
CA GLY A 191 -16.39 -8.25 -2.82
C GLY A 191 -15.50 -8.23 -1.58
N ASN A 192 -14.31 -8.85 -1.61
CA ASN A 192 -13.43 -8.89 -0.46
C ASN A 192 -13.00 -7.47 -0.07
N TYR A 193 -13.11 -7.11 1.21
CA TYR A 193 -12.89 -5.76 1.78
C TYR A 193 -13.28 -4.58 0.87
N ASN A 194 -14.35 -4.74 0.09
CA ASN A 194 -14.88 -3.73 -0.85
C ASN A 194 -13.95 -3.39 -2.03
N ALA A 195 -13.00 -4.28 -2.38
CA ALA A 195 -11.93 -4.01 -3.33
C ALA A 195 -12.45 -3.50 -4.68
N LYS A 196 -13.45 -4.17 -5.29
CA LYS A 196 -13.99 -3.74 -6.60
C LYS A 196 -14.50 -2.30 -6.57
N SER A 197 -15.32 -1.95 -5.57
CA SER A 197 -15.85 -0.60 -5.44
C SER A 197 -14.73 0.41 -5.20
N ALA A 198 -13.76 0.07 -4.35
CA ALA A 198 -12.63 0.95 -4.08
C ALA A 198 -11.79 1.17 -5.34
N TYR A 199 -11.45 0.12 -6.08
CA TYR A 199 -10.66 0.25 -7.31
C TYR A 199 -11.40 1.04 -8.40
N ASP A 200 -12.72 0.89 -8.53
CA ASP A 200 -13.52 1.73 -9.43
C ASP A 200 -13.41 3.22 -9.07
N HIS A 201 -13.49 3.56 -7.77
CA HIS A 201 -13.37 4.94 -7.31
C HIS A 201 -11.93 5.48 -7.40
N PHE A 202 -10.91 4.64 -7.26
CA PHE A 202 -9.53 5.02 -7.57
C PHE A 202 -9.34 5.33 -9.06
N GLY A 203 -10.17 4.74 -9.95
CA GLY A 203 -10.15 5.01 -11.36
C GLY A 203 -9.66 3.86 -12.24
N PHE A 204 -9.48 2.64 -11.72
CA PHE A 204 -9.14 1.47 -12.52
C PHE A 204 -10.22 1.19 -13.58
N ASP A 205 -9.78 0.83 -14.78
CA ASP A 205 -10.67 0.43 -15.87
C ASP A 205 -11.17 -1.00 -15.69
N LEU A 206 -10.34 -1.85 -15.09
CA LEU A 206 -10.62 -3.27 -14.97
C LEU A 206 -10.04 -3.83 -13.66
N MET A 207 -10.82 -4.64 -12.95
CA MET A 207 -10.33 -5.51 -11.88
C MET A 207 -10.50 -6.96 -12.32
N LEU A 208 -9.38 -7.68 -12.39
CA LEU A 208 -9.32 -9.10 -12.72
C LEU A 208 -8.90 -9.94 -11.52
N GLN A 209 -9.39 -11.17 -11.51
CA GLN A 209 -8.90 -12.26 -10.68
C GLN A 209 -8.18 -13.27 -11.58
N PRO A 210 -7.26 -14.10 -11.08
CA PRO A 210 -6.65 -15.18 -11.84
C PRO A 210 -7.67 -16.10 -12.53
N GLN A 211 -8.84 -16.29 -11.91
CA GLN A 211 -9.95 -17.08 -12.47
C GLN A 211 -10.54 -16.44 -13.73
N ASP A 212 -10.55 -15.11 -13.87
CA ASP A 212 -10.97 -14.41 -15.09
C ASP A 212 -10.01 -14.72 -16.27
N LEU A 213 -8.80 -15.18 -15.97
CA LEU A 213 -7.73 -15.53 -16.90
C LEU A 213 -7.48 -17.05 -16.99
N GLY A 214 -8.41 -17.87 -16.49
CA GLY A 214 -8.39 -19.33 -16.62
C GLY A 214 -7.74 -20.09 -15.46
N TYR A 215 -7.48 -19.47 -14.32
CA TYR A 215 -7.07 -20.22 -13.13
C TYR A 215 -8.19 -21.21 -12.70
N PRO A 216 -7.86 -22.51 -12.44
CA PRO A 216 -8.86 -23.55 -12.24
C PRO A 216 -9.48 -23.54 -10.83
N ALA A 217 -10.18 -22.46 -10.49
CA ALA A 217 -10.92 -22.34 -9.24
C ALA A 217 -12.22 -21.54 -9.46
N PRO A 218 -13.25 -21.71 -8.61
CA PRO A 218 -14.47 -20.91 -8.69
C PRO A 218 -14.17 -19.41 -8.51
N ILE A 219 -14.83 -18.57 -9.31
CA ILE A 219 -14.67 -17.09 -9.26
C ILE A 219 -15.05 -16.48 -7.89
N SER A 220 -15.85 -17.21 -7.10
CA SER A 220 -16.27 -16.81 -5.76
C SER A 220 -15.25 -17.18 -4.67
N LYS A 221 -14.14 -17.83 -5.02
CA LYS A 221 -13.12 -18.27 -4.07
C LYS A 221 -11.96 -17.29 -4.00
N ASN A 222 -11.60 -16.83 -2.80
CA ASN A 222 -10.34 -16.15 -2.54
C ASN A 222 -9.17 -17.15 -2.66
N LEU A 223 -8.10 -16.76 -3.33
CA LEU A 223 -6.93 -17.60 -3.58
C LEU A 223 -5.79 -17.28 -2.60
N TRP A 224 -5.95 -17.70 -1.34
CA TRP A 224 -4.96 -17.45 -0.28
C TRP A 224 -3.61 -18.14 -0.53
N ASP A 225 -3.63 -19.26 -1.28
CA ASP A 225 -2.46 -20.12 -1.52
C ASP A 225 -1.89 -19.98 -2.95
N ILE A 226 -2.38 -19.04 -3.74
CA ILE A 226 -1.85 -18.84 -5.09
C ILE A 226 -0.39 -18.41 -5.02
N SER A 227 0.46 -19.05 -5.81
CA SER A 227 1.88 -18.69 -5.84
C SER A 227 2.12 -17.35 -6.50
N SER A 228 3.18 -16.66 -6.10
CA SER A 228 3.60 -15.41 -6.71
C SER A 228 4.02 -15.59 -8.16
N GLU A 229 4.56 -16.76 -8.52
CA GLU A 229 4.83 -17.16 -9.91
C GLU A 229 3.54 -17.18 -10.76
N GLU A 230 2.46 -17.79 -10.25
CA GLU A 230 1.15 -17.76 -10.90
C GLU A 230 0.62 -16.35 -11.05
N MET A 231 0.73 -15.48 -10.04
CA MET A 231 0.33 -14.08 -10.15
C MET A 231 1.12 -13.36 -11.25
N MET A 232 2.42 -13.58 -11.37
CA MET A 232 3.24 -13.01 -12.45
C MET A 232 2.87 -13.58 -13.82
N LYS A 233 2.51 -14.86 -13.91
CA LYS A 233 1.98 -15.46 -15.15
C LYS A 233 0.71 -14.74 -15.62
N TYR A 234 -0.26 -14.50 -14.74
CA TYR A 234 -1.49 -13.79 -15.10
C TYR A 234 -1.22 -12.31 -15.41
N THR A 235 -0.23 -11.69 -14.78
CA THR A 235 0.25 -10.35 -15.14
C THR A 235 0.78 -10.31 -16.58
N ARG A 236 1.55 -11.33 -17.01
CA ARG A 236 2.01 -11.46 -18.39
C ARG A 236 0.84 -11.62 -19.36
N MET A 237 -0.14 -12.46 -19.05
CA MET A 237 -1.36 -12.63 -19.86
C MET A 237 -2.12 -11.30 -20.05
N ILE A 238 -2.17 -10.46 -19.03
CA ILE A 238 -2.74 -9.11 -19.14
C ILE A 238 -1.93 -8.24 -20.12
N LEU A 239 -0.60 -8.21 -19.97
CA LEU A 239 0.31 -7.47 -20.88
C LEU A 239 0.23 -7.97 -22.34
N GLU A 240 -0.09 -9.25 -22.53
CA GLU A 240 -0.30 -9.91 -23.83
C GLU A 240 -1.73 -9.79 -24.32
N LYS A 241 -2.59 -9.08 -23.59
CA LYS A 241 -4.01 -8.83 -23.91
C LYS A 241 -4.85 -10.11 -24.05
N GLN A 242 -4.52 -11.15 -23.28
CA GLN A 242 -5.19 -12.47 -23.30
C GLN A 242 -6.52 -12.49 -22.51
N HIS A 243 -7.25 -11.38 -22.53
CA HIS A 243 -8.59 -11.28 -21.95
C HIS A 243 -9.47 -10.46 -22.89
N PRO A 244 -10.74 -10.83 -23.14
CA PRO A 244 -11.59 -10.15 -24.12
C PRO A 244 -11.70 -8.62 -23.92
N ALA A 245 -11.73 -8.17 -22.68
CA ALA A 245 -11.76 -6.72 -22.36
C ALA A 245 -10.47 -5.98 -22.73
N LEU A 246 -9.38 -6.67 -23.07
CA LEU A 246 -8.07 -6.10 -23.38
C LEU A 246 -7.72 -6.14 -24.87
N GLU A 247 -8.45 -6.88 -25.70
CA GLU A 247 -8.13 -7.15 -27.11
C GLU A 247 -7.90 -5.86 -27.92
N ASN A 248 -8.64 -4.80 -27.60
CA ASN A 248 -8.60 -3.52 -28.32
C ASN A 248 -7.93 -2.39 -27.51
N VAL A 249 -7.17 -2.72 -26.49
CA VAL A 249 -6.45 -1.75 -25.66
C VAL A 249 -5.11 -1.44 -26.32
N ASP A 250 -4.95 -0.24 -26.88
CA ASP A 250 -3.70 0.21 -27.52
C ASP A 250 -2.87 1.14 -26.61
N GLN A 251 -3.47 1.63 -25.54
CA GLN A 251 -2.83 2.49 -24.56
C GLN A 251 -1.70 1.75 -23.81
N PRO A 252 -0.70 2.49 -23.27
CA PRO A 252 0.21 1.94 -22.27
C PRO A 252 -0.58 1.47 -21.06
N MET A 253 -0.13 0.42 -20.41
CA MET A 253 -0.86 -0.22 -19.32
C MET A 253 -0.23 0.11 -17.97
N PHE A 254 -1.07 0.41 -16.98
CA PHE A 254 -0.73 0.35 -15.57
C PHE A 254 -1.37 -0.89 -14.96
N ILE A 255 -0.56 -1.82 -14.49
CA ILE A 255 -1.03 -3.06 -13.86
C ILE A 255 -0.60 -3.06 -12.40
N TYR A 256 -1.58 -3.10 -11.50
CA TYR A 256 -1.39 -3.20 -10.05
C TYR A 256 -1.71 -4.62 -9.61
N VAL A 257 -0.72 -5.31 -9.03
CA VAL A 257 -0.77 -6.74 -8.71
C VAL A 257 -0.61 -6.94 -7.21
N LEU A 258 -1.47 -7.79 -6.62
CA LEU A 258 -1.31 -8.25 -5.23
C LEU A 258 -0.77 -9.69 -5.24
N THR A 259 0.32 -9.95 -4.50
CA THR A 259 0.68 -11.33 -4.14
C THR A 259 -0.05 -11.76 -2.87
N MET A 260 -0.05 -13.06 -2.55
CA MET A 260 -0.77 -13.55 -1.36
C MET A 260 -0.10 -14.75 -0.70
N ARG A 261 0.77 -15.46 -1.41
CA ARG A 261 1.40 -16.67 -0.87
C ARG A 261 2.23 -16.41 0.39
N GLU A 262 2.74 -15.20 0.55
CA GLU A 262 3.58 -14.77 1.66
C GLU A 262 2.77 -14.49 2.93
N HIS A 263 1.43 -14.47 2.85
CA HIS A 263 0.52 -14.32 4.00
C HIS A 263 0.53 -15.57 4.89
N GLY A 264 0.42 -15.38 6.21
CA GLY A 264 0.16 -16.47 7.14
C GLY A 264 -1.22 -17.13 6.93
N PRO A 265 -1.49 -18.28 7.57
CA PRO A 265 -0.62 -18.99 8.48
C PRO A 265 0.53 -19.72 7.78
N TYR A 266 1.63 -19.89 8.51
CA TYR A 266 2.80 -20.62 8.04
C TYR A 266 2.72 -22.09 8.52
N GLU A 267 3.54 -22.98 7.98
CA GLU A 267 3.56 -24.44 8.25
C GLU A 267 2.50 -25.28 7.48
N LEU A 268 1.89 -24.71 6.44
CA LEU A 268 0.84 -25.40 5.65
C LEU A 268 1.41 -26.24 4.48
N GLY A 269 2.35 -27.16 4.76
CA GLY A 269 2.67 -28.24 3.81
C GLY A 269 3.49 -27.83 2.59
N MET A 270 4.25 -26.76 2.62
CA MET A 270 5.35 -26.57 1.67
C MET A 270 6.52 -27.46 2.07
N GLU A 271 7.16 -28.10 1.08
CA GLU A 271 8.46 -28.73 1.31
C GLU A 271 9.43 -27.65 1.76
N ASN A 272 9.75 -27.68 3.05
CA ASN A 272 10.71 -26.73 3.62
C ASN A 272 12.12 -27.20 3.35
N THR A 273 12.82 -26.50 2.46
CA THR A 273 14.23 -26.82 2.11
C THR A 273 15.23 -26.13 3.04
N PHE A 274 14.76 -25.20 3.90
CA PHE A 274 15.63 -24.50 4.84
C PHE A 274 15.62 -25.15 6.22
N ASN A 275 16.75 -25.10 6.89
CA ASN A 275 16.92 -25.51 8.28
C ASN A 275 17.51 -24.37 9.10
N LEU A 276 16.86 -23.21 9.02
CA LEU A 276 17.28 -22.03 9.75
C LEU A 276 17.03 -22.22 11.24
N GLN A 277 17.97 -21.76 12.03
CA GLN A 277 17.88 -21.76 13.49
C GLN A 277 18.02 -20.32 14.00
N MET A 278 17.23 -19.97 15.00
CA MET A 278 17.32 -18.68 15.65
C MET A 278 17.38 -18.88 17.17
N PRO A 279 18.31 -18.24 17.88
CA PRO A 279 18.41 -18.37 19.32
C PRO A 279 17.09 -18.00 20.01
N ASN A 280 16.73 -18.74 21.02
CA ASN A 280 15.54 -18.51 21.87
C ASN A 280 14.18 -18.66 21.21
N LEU A 281 14.09 -19.21 20.00
CA LEU A 281 12.81 -19.55 19.37
C LEU A 281 12.43 -21.02 19.62
N GLY A 282 11.14 -21.26 19.87
CA GLY A 282 10.58 -22.61 19.93
C GLY A 282 10.46 -23.25 18.54
N ALA A 283 10.37 -24.58 18.51
CA ALA A 283 10.32 -25.35 17.26
C ALA A 283 9.22 -24.89 16.29
N LYS A 284 8.04 -24.53 16.81
CA LYS A 284 6.92 -24.02 16.00
C LYS A 284 7.25 -22.71 15.30
N SER A 285 7.84 -21.75 16.01
CA SER A 285 8.23 -20.45 15.43
C SER A 285 9.39 -20.61 14.43
N ILE A 286 10.31 -21.56 14.70
CA ILE A 286 11.38 -21.92 13.75
C ILE A 286 10.79 -22.51 12.46
N SER A 287 9.82 -23.41 12.56
CA SER A 287 9.16 -23.99 11.38
C SER A 287 8.43 -22.92 10.57
N ALA A 288 7.67 -22.04 11.23
CA ALA A 288 6.99 -20.92 10.57
C ALA A 288 7.97 -19.95 9.86
N LEU A 289 9.10 -19.65 10.50
CA LEU A 289 10.14 -18.81 9.92
C LEU A 289 10.79 -19.44 8.67
N ASN A 290 11.02 -20.75 8.70
CA ASN A 290 11.54 -21.49 7.56
C ASN A 290 10.55 -21.50 6.38
N ASP A 291 9.26 -21.75 6.64
CA ASP A 291 8.20 -21.69 5.62
C ASP A 291 8.08 -20.26 5.03
N TYR A 292 8.05 -19.24 5.88
CA TYR A 292 8.06 -17.85 5.42
C TYR A 292 9.26 -17.55 4.52
N THR A 293 10.47 -17.94 4.95
CA THR A 293 11.69 -17.71 4.16
C THR A 293 11.61 -18.39 2.81
N GLN A 294 11.10 -19.63 2.75
CA GLN A 294 10.89 -20.35 1.48
C GLN A 294 9.94 -19.60 0.55
N ARG A 295 8.86 -19.01 1.08
CA ARG A 295 7.90 -18.22 0.30
C ARG A 295 8.54 -16.94 -0.25
N ILE A 296 9.37 -16.26 0.55
CA ILE A 296 10.08 -15.06 0.11
C ILE A 296 11.13 -15.38 -0.98
N VAL A 297 11.81 -16.53 -0.90
CA VAL A 297 12.70 -16.99 -1.98
C VAL A 297 11.90 -17.22 -3.27
N ALA A 298 10.77 -17.89 -3.19
CA ALA A 298 9.91 -18.10 -4.36
C ALA A 298 9.35 -16.78 -4.94
N LEU A 299 9.02 -15.82 -4.08
CA LEU A 299 8.62 -14.48 -4.50
C LEU A 299 9.76 -13.76 -5.24
N ASN A 300 11.00 -13.85 -4.72
CA ASN A 300 12.17 -13.30 -5.40
C ASN A 300 12.31 -13.84 -6.83
N ASP A 301 12.17 -15.15 -7.00
CA ASP A 301 12.26 -15.79 -8.32
C ASP A 301 11.12 -15.35 -9.24
N ALA A 302 9.92 -15.15 -8.70
CA ALA A 302 8.77 -14.66 -9.45
C ALA A 302 8.97 -13.21 -9.93
N ILE A 303 9.50 -12.32 -9.09
CA ILE A 303 9.83 -10.92 -9.44
C ILE A 303 10.95 -10.88 -10.49
N GLU A 304 12.01 -11.68 -10.33
CA GLU A 304 13.09 -11.77 -11.34
C GLU A 304 12.57 -12.33 -12.66
N GLY A 305 11.73 -13.37 -12.62
CA GLY A 305 11.07 -13.93 -13.81
C GLY A 305 10.20 -12.90 -14.54
N MET A 306 9.50 -12.02 -13.79
CA MET A 306 8.72 -10.94 -14.38
C MET A 306 9.61 -9.87 -14.99
N ASN A 307 10.68 -9.48 -14.33
CA ASN A 307 11.64 -8.51 -14.83
C ASN A 307 12.30 -8.99 -16.13
N ASN A 308 12.76 -10.24 -16.17
CA ASN A 308 13.34 -10.84 -17.36
C ASN A 308 12.36 -10.83 -18.54
N TYR A 309 11.10 -11.21 -18.30
CA TYR A 309 10.04 -11.15 -19.32
C TYR A 309 9.83 -9.73 -19.84
N LEU A 310 9.83 -8.70 -18.97
CA LEU A 310 9.68 -7.31 -19.40
C LEU A 310 10.85 -6.85 -20.28
N HIS A 311 12.07 -7.27 -19.98
CA HIS A 311 13.24 -7.03 -20.84
C HIS A 311 13.13 -7.73 -22.21
N GLU A 312 12.66 -8.98 -22.23
CA GLU A 312 12.48 -9.76 -23.48
C GLU A 312 11.46 -9.13 -24.42
N ARG A 313 10.44 -8.44 -23.88
CA ARG A 313 9.44 -7.72 -24.70
C ARG A 313 10.05 -6.58 -25.55
N LYS A 314 11.22 -6.08 -25.19
CA LYS A 314 11.90 -4.94 -25.87
C LYS A 314 11.02 -3.68 -25.97
N LYS A 315 10.10 -3.51 -25.04
CA LYS A 315 9.27 -2.31 -24.89
C LYS A 315 9.70 -1.51 -23.66
N PRO A 316 9.49 -0.20 -23.63
CA PRO A 316 9.70 0.59 -22.42
C PRO A 316 8.85 0.05 -21.27
N PHE A 317 9.45 -0.12 -20.09
CA PHE A 317 8.73 -0.56 -18.92
C PHE A 317 9.26 0.07 -17.63
N VAL A 318 8.39 0.09 -16.63
CA VAL A 318 8.70 0.37 -15.21
C VAL A 318 8.12 -0.75 -14.38
N LEU A 319 8.96 -1.43 -13.61
CA LEU A 319 8.56 -2.46 -12.64
C LEU A 319 8.81 -1.94 -11.23
N GLY A 320 7.75 -1.60 -10.50
CA GLY A 320 7.79 -1.25 -9.09
C GLY A 320 7.34 -2.42 -8.22
N TYR A 321 7.93 -2.58 -7.04
CA TYR A 321 7.43 -3.53 -6.05
C TYR A 321 7.76 -3.10 -4.63
N PHE A 322 6.86 -3.43 -3.68
CA PHE A 322 7.02 -3.05 -2.28
C PHE A 322 6.32 -4.03 -1.34
N GLY A 323 6.87 -4.18 -0.13
CA GLY A 323 6.19 -4.90 0.95
C GLY A 323 5.13 -4.02 1.60
N ASP A 324 3.92 -4.54 1.77
CA ASP A 324 2.78 -3.81 2.33
C ASP A 324 2.86 -3.61 3.84
N HIS A 325 3.42 -4.58 4.55
CA HIS A 325 3.76 -4.55 5.98
C HIS A 325 4.76 -5.66 6.30
N GLN A 326 5.32 -5.61 7.50
CA GLN A 326 6.15 -6.70 8.00
C GLN A 326 5.28 -7.87 8.47
N VAL A 327 5.89 -9.06 8.41
CA VAL A 327 5.33 -10.27 9.02
C VAL A 327 5.42 -10.19 10.54
N ALA A 328 4.37 -10.66 11.24
CA ALA A 328 4.42 -10.89 12.67
C ALA A 328 4.63 -12.38 12.97
N PHE A 329 5.66 -12.66 13.75
CA PHE A 329 5.86 -13.97 14.36
C PHE A 329 5.82 -13.83 15.89
N ASP A 330 5.23 -14.81 16.56
CA ASP A 330 5.32 -14.88 18.01
C ASP A 330 6.79 -14.94 18.43
N ASN A 331 7.25 -13.94 19.20
CA ASN A 331 8.61 -13.83 19.73
C ASN A 331 9.75 -13.62 18.72
N VAL A 332 9.47 -13.38 17.45
CA VAL A 332 10.50 -12.98 16.48
C VAL A 332 10.47 -11.47 16.32
N ILE A 333 11.52 -10.81 16.75
CA ILE A 333 11.73 -9.39 16.53
C ILE A 333 12.84 -9.28 15.50
N PRO A 334 12.59 -8.77 14.29
CA PRO A 334 13.65 -8.52 13.31
C PRO A 334 14.70 -7.59 13.92
N PRO A 335 15.99 -7.79 13.68
CA PRO A 335 17.00 -6.86 14.14
C PRO A 335 16.72 -5.47 13.54
N LYS A 336 16.79 -4.45 14.38
CA LYS A 336 16.63 -3.07 13.92
C LYS A 336 17.72 -2.74 12.91
N LYS A 337 17.32 -2.36 11.71
CA LYS A 337 18.24 -1.78 10.73
C LYS A 337 17.99 -0.27 10.65
N GLY A 338 19.01 0.51 10.91
CA GLY A 338 19.00 1.98 10.85
C GLY A 338 18.27 2.65 12.03
N ASP A 339 18.36 3.97 12.07
CA ASP A 339 17.77 4.82 13.10
C ASP A 339 16.34 5.21 12.69
N TYR A 340 15.46 4.21 12.52
CA TYR A 340 14.04 4.46 12.25
C TYR A 340 13.27 4.67 13.56
N ALA A 341 12.41 5.70 13.58
CA ALA A 341 11.57 5.98 14.75
C ALA A 341 10.62 4.82 15.06
N GLN A 342 10.13 4.12 14.01
CA GLN A 342 9.24 2.97 14.11
C GLN A 342 9.72 1.86 13.17
N PRO A 343 10.71 1.05 13.56
CA PRO A 343 11.33 0.06 12.68
C PRO A 343 10.35 -1.04 12.20
N ASP A 344 9.32 -1.37 12.99
CA ASP A 344 8.33 -2.38 12.65
C ASP A 344 7.43 -1.98 11.46
N TYR A 345 7.42 -0.70 11.13
CA TYR A 345 6.66 -0.14 9.99
C TYR A 345 7.57 0.17 8.78
N VAL A 346 8.72 -0.48 8.67
CA VAL A 346 9.65 -0.26 7.55
C VAL A 346 9.78 -1.51 6.72
N THR A 347 9.42 -1.40 5.44
CA THR A 347 9.63 -2.40 4.40
C THR A 347 10.60 -1.86 3.35
N GLN A 348 10.46 -2.23 2.10
CA GLN A 348 11.29 -1.72 1.01
C GLN A 348 10.43 -1.41 -0.22
N PHE A 349 10.80 -0.35 -0.95
CA PHE A 349 10.30 -0.05 -2.28
C PHE A 349 11.45 -0.04 -3.27
N VAL A 350 11.26 -0.73 -4.38
CA VAL A 350 12.25 -0.83 -5.47
C VAL A 350 11.54 -0.56 -6.79
N VAL A 351 12.21 0.17 -7.68
CA VAL A 351 11.77 0.40 -9.06
C VAL A 351 12.89 0.03 -10.01
N ARG A 352 12.59 -0.85 -10.96
CA ARG A 352 13.45 -1.28 -12.05
C ARG A 352 12.89 -0.80 -13.38
N SER A 353 13.74 -0.45 -14.33
CA SER A 353 13.30 0.07 -15.63
C SER A 353 14.38 -0.09 -16.68
N ASN A 354 13.96 -0.28 -17.94
CA ASN A 354 14.83 -0.15 -19.11
C ASN A 354 14.75 1.24 -19.76
N CYS A 355 13.96 2.15 -19.21
CA CYS A 355 13.90 3.53 -19.69
C CYS A 355 15.17 4.27 -19.29
N ALA A 356 15.69 5.14 -20.17
CA ALA A 356 16.78 6.04 -19.84
C ALA A 356 16.28 7.09 -18.82
N SER A 357 16.24 6.72 -17.56
CA SER A 357 15.85 7.62 -16.49
C SER A 357 17.08 8.42 -16.03
N GLN A 358 16.98 9.75 -16.04
CA GLN A 358 17.94 10.62 -15.35
C GLN A 358 17.62 10.70 -13.84
N PHE A 359 16.58 10.01 -13.40
CA PHE A 359 16.20 9.94 -12.01
C PHE A 359 17.18 9.05 -11.24
N LYS A 360 18.23 9.66 -10.70
CA LYS A 360 19.15 9.06 -9.73
C LYS A 360 18.98 9.78 -8.42
N GLN A 361 17.89 9.51 -7.72
CA GLN A 361 17.73 10.05 -6.38
C GLN A 361 17.96 8.94 -5.35
N GLU A 362 19.06 8.99 -4.65
CA GLU A 362 19.26 8.24 -3.41
C GLU A 362 18.35 8.84 -2.34
N GLN A 363 17.11 8.41 -2.27
CA GLN A 363 16.32 8.67 -1.08
C GLN A 363 16.70 7.67 -0.02
N ARG A 364 17.13 8.18 1.12
CA ARG A 364 17.49 7.34 2.28
C ARG A 364 16.27 6.77 3.00
N PHE A 365 15.06 7.23 2.63
CA PHE A 365 13.79 6.87 3.26
C PHE A 365 12.63 7.36 2.40
N LEU A 366 11.54 6.60 2.31
CA LEU A 366 10.34 6.98 1.58
C LEU A 366 9.10 6.61 2.38
N ASP A 367 8.17 7.55 2.56
CA ASP A 367 6.81 7.24 3.00
C ASP A 367 5.99 6.68 1.83
N LEU A 368 5.20 5.64 2.06
CA LEU A 368 4.42 4.95 1.03
C LEU A 368 3.45 5.88 0.30
N ALA A 369 2.97 6.92 0.97
CA ALA A 369 2.11 7.94 0.36
C ALA A 369 2.80 8.72 -0.78
N PHE A 370 4.12 8.68 -0.88
CA PHE A 370 4.89 9.31 -1.95
C PHE A 370 5.31 8.35 -3.06
N ALA A 371 5.17 7.04 -2.86
CA ALA A 371 5.70 6.05 -3.80
C ALA A 371 5.05 6.14 -5.19
N GLY A 372 3.78 6.51 -5.28
CA GLY A 372 3.10 6.77 -6.56
C GLY A 372 3.73 7.92 -7.35
N GLY A 373 4.08 9.01 -6.69
CA GLY A 373 4.78 10.15 -7.31
C GLY A 373 6.20 9.79 -7.79
N VAL A 374 6.93 8.99 -7.00
CA VAL A 374 8.25 8.46 -7.40
C VAL A 374 8.13 7.58 -8.64
N LEU A 375 7.13 6.69 -8.67
CA LEU A 375 6.87 5.83 -9.83
C LEU A 375 6.60 6.64 -11.11
N MET A 376 5.76 7.69 -11.02
CA MET A 376 5.49 8.59 -12.13
C MET A 376 6.76 9.30 -12.62
N ASN A 377 7.59 9.80 -11.70
CA ASN A 377 8.88 10.43 -12.05
C ASN A 377 9.81 9.47 -12.79
N VAL A 378 9.92 8.22 -12.32
CA VAL A 378 10.73 7.19 -12.99
C VAL A 378 10.19 6.88 -14.39
N ALA A 379 8.87 6.87 -14.56
CA ALA A 379 8.21 6.67 -15.86
C ALA A 379 8.33 7.90 -16.80
N GLY A 380 8.92 9.00 -16.35
CA GLY A 380 9.03 10.24 -17.13
C GLY A 380 7.71 10.99 -17.26
N LEU A 381 6.76 10.73 -16.35
CA LEU A 381 5.41 11.30 -16.38
C LEU A 381 5.33 12.56 -15.51
N SER A 382 4.60 13.56 -15.98
CA SER A 382 4.29 14.77 -15.23
C SER A 382 3.07 14.58 -14.33
N ALA A 383 2.95 15.39 -13.28
CA ALA A 383 1.72 15.46 -12.50
C ALA A 383 0.64 16.24 -13.27
N GLU A 384 -0.53 15.66 -13.46
CA GLU A 384 -1.63 16.31 -14.20
C GLU A 384 -2.47 17.23 -13.30
N ASP A 385 -2.57 16.92 -12.01
CA ASP A 385 -3.33 17.72 -11.08
C ASP A 385 -2.47 18.35 -9.95
N GLU A 386 -3.04 19.35 -9.28
CA GLU A 386 -2.34 20.08 -8.21
C GLU A 386 -2.06 19.21 -6.99
N PHE A 387 -2.86 18.15 -6.76
CA PHE A 387 -2.59 17.22 -5.68
C PHE A 387 -1.31 16.44 -5.92
N MET A 388 -1.16 15.84 -7.09
CA MET A 388 0.04 15.06 -7.40
C MET A 388 1.29 15.94 -7.46
N LYS A 389 1.17 17.19 -7.95
CA LYS A 389 2.25 18.18 -7.89
C LYS A 389 2.66 18.47 -6.44
N ALA A 390 1.68 18.67 -5.56
CA ALA A 390 1.94 18.90 -4.14
C ALA A 390 2.55 17.68 -3.44
N ASN A 391 2.08 16.47 -3.77
CA ASN A 391 2.61 15.21 -3.23
C ASN A 391 4.09 15.04 -3.61
N MET A 392 4.42 15.19 -4.89
CA MET A 392 5.80 15.11 -5.39
C MET A 392 6.69 16.21 -4.79
N ALA A 393 6.17 17.44 -4.64
CA ALA A 393 6.88 18.55 -4.01
C ALA A 393 7.15 18.27 -2.51
N MET A 394 6.13 17.77 -1.78
CA MET A 394 6.29 17.42 -0.37
C MET A 394 7.31 16.30 -0.18
N CYS A 395 7.30 15.28 -1.05
CA CYS A 395 8.32 14.23 -1.03
C CYS A 395 9.75 14.81 -1.08
N LYS A 396 10.00 15.76 -1.97
CA LYS A 396 11.31 16.43 -2.08
C LYS A 396 11.62 17.29 -0.85
N LEU A 397 10.68 18.14 -0.43
CA LEU A 397 10.87 19.08 0.69
C LEU A 397 11.08 18.37 2.03
N SER A 398 10.53 17.17 2.19
CA SER A 398 10.63 16.38 3.41
C SER A 398 11.68 15.26 3.35
N ASN A 399 12.45 15.15 2.25
CA ASN A 399 13.33 14.01 1.98
C ASN A 399 12.63 12.66 2.12
N GLY A 400 11.43 12.55 1.55
CA GLY A 400 10.61 11.35 1.55
C GLY A 400 9.88 11.05 2.87
N LYS A 401 9.98 11.90 3.89
CA LYS A 401 9.38 11.68 5.21
C LYS A 401 8.05 12.41 5.35
N LEU A 402 7.00 11.69 5.73
CA LEU A 402 5.71 12.25 6.09
C LEU A 402 5.44 12.03 7.59
N GLU A 403 5.12 10.79 7.99
CA GLU A 403 4.87 10.44 9.39
C GLU A 403 6.12 10.60 10.29
N ASP A 404 7.30 10.29 9.76
CA ASP A 404 8.59 10.37 10.48
C ASP A 404 9.30 11.72 10.27
N SER A 405 8.57 12.76 9.86
CA SER A 405 9.15 14.07 9.62
C SER A 405 9.61 14.73 10.93
N SER A 406 10.81 15.31 10.91
CA SER A 406 11.32 16.14 12.00
C SER A 406 10.63 17.51 12.09
N ASN A 407 9.80 17.86 11.12
CA ASN A 407 9.04 19.11 11.07
C ASN A 407 7.53 18.86 10.93
N PRO A 408 6.85 18.41 12.01
CA PRO A 408 5.42 18.12 11.97
C PRO A 408 4.55 19.34 11.66
N ALA A 409 4.99 20.56 11.98
CA ALA A 409 4.27 21.79 11.63
C ALA A 409 4.19 21.95 10.10
N PHE A 410 5.28 21.72 9.39
CA PHE A 410 5.29 21.79 7.92
C PHE A 410 4.49 20.66 7.27
N VAL A 411 4.46 19.48 7.87
CA VAL A 411 3.56 18.40 7.45
C VAL A 411 2.09 18.81 7.59
N ASN A 412 1.75 19.53 8.66
CA ASN A 412 0.40 20.07 8.85
C ASN A 412 0.07 21.18 7.84
N ASP A 413 1.03 22.01 7.43
CA ASP A 413 0.83 23.00 6.35
C ASP A 413 0.50 22.31 5.03
N TYR A 414 1.21 21.21 4.70
CA TYR A 414 0.92 20.36 3.54
C TYR A 414 -0.47 19.72 3.63
N ARG A 415 -0.80 19.09 4.77
CA ARG A 415 -2.12 18.46 4.99
C ARG A 415 -3.25 19.48 4.91
N HIS A 416 -3.05 20.69 5.52
CA HIS A 416 -4.02 21.78 5.40
C HIS A 416 -4.21 22.19 3.93
N TYR A 417 -3.14 22.29 3.16
CA TYR A 417 -3.22 22.56 1.72
C TYR A 417 -4.04 21.49 1.00
N LEU A 418 -3.79 20.20 1.25
CA LEU A 418 -4.51 19.12 0.61
C LEU A 418 -6.01 19.12 0.93
N TYR A 419 -6.38 19.19 2.19
CA TYR A 419 -7.75 18.94 2.62
C TYR A 419 -8.61 20.21 2.66
N GLN A 420 -8.08 21.36 3.05
CA GLN A 420 -8.82 22.60 3.18
C GLN A 420 -8.76 23.45 1.90
N THR A 421 -7.64 23.45 1.19
CA THR A 421 -7.45 24.27 -0.01
C THR A 421 -7.81 23.51 -1.29
N LEU A 422 -7.13 22.38 -1.56
CA LEU A 422 -7.38 21.57 -2.76
C LEU A 422 -8.66 20.72 -2.66
N LYS A 423 -9.10 20.41 -1.43
CA LYS A 423 -10.29 19.58 -1.17
C LYS A 423 -10.20 18.22 -1.90
N ILE A 424 -9.07 17.54 -1.70
CA ILE A 424 -8.83 16.23 -2.33
C ILE A 424 -9.81 15.13 -1.91
N ALA A 425 -10.61 15.38 -0.87
CA ALA A 425 -11.68 14.53 -0.40
C ALA A 425 -12.94 15.39 -0.13
N LYS A 426 -14.13 14.92 -0.56
CA LYS A 426 -15.41 15.64 -0.44
C LYS A 426 -16.54 14.71 -0.02
#